data_43ae9e60ef3d16fe775abae068f432ad
#
_entry.id   43ae9e60ef3d16fe775abae068f432ad
#
_cell.length_a   1.000
_cell.length_b   1.000
_cell.length_c   1.000
_cell.angle_alpha   90.00
_cell.angle_beta   90.00
_cell.angle_gamma   90.00
#
_symmetry.space_group_name_H-M   'P 1'
#
loop_
_entity.id
_entity.type
_entity.pdbx_description
1 polymer ?
#
loop_
_entity_poly.entity_id
_entity_poly.type
_entity_poly.pdbx_seq_one_letter_code
_entity_poly.pdbx_strand_id
1 'polypeptide(L)'
;MITSLAGWTSFSWLGLSFGIFLVLSFGIIKRATYIQETYGKQLKSLNGYARLIALAKAENWKSAGMQELMERFNLNGQSPIQALQQLSKELDRLDLRNNQFLYVLLEGSIFFQLQEIVRIERWKVRYGQHISEWLETVGELDALCSLGTFAYNHPQYTYPELTESFRFLATQWGNPLCQLHNA
;
A
#
# COMPACT_ATOMS: atom_id res chain seq x y z
N MET A 1 53.21 11.88 -37.92
CA MET A 1 52.30 10.72 -38.14
C MET A 1 51.89 9.98 -36.85
N ILE A 2 52.09 10.55 -35.66
CA ILE A 2 51.79 9.90 -34.36
C ILE A 2 50.59 10.55 -33.64
N THR A 3 50.11 11.70 -34.09
CA THR A 3 49.04 12.46 -33.45
C THR A 3 47.60 12.06 -33.84
N SER A 4 47.41 11.24 -34.90
CA SER A 4 46.07 10.82 -35.34
C SER A 4 45.53 9.57 -34.65
N LEU A 5 46.36 8.79 -33.97
CA LEU A 5 45.98 7.58 -33.22
C LEU A 5 45.38 7.90 -31.85
N ALA A 6 45.83 9.01 -31.22
CA ALA A 6 45.29 9.40 -29.89
C ALA A 6 43.85 9.90 -29.93
N GLY A 7 43.40 10.52 -31.01
CA GLY A 7 42.03 10.99 -31.19
C GLY A 7 41.03 9.85 -31.37
N TRP A 8 41.41 8.79 -32.05
CA TRP A 8 40.54 7.63 -32.33
C TRP A 8 40.34 6.74 -31.07
N THR A 9 41.34 6.60 -30.27
CA THR A 9 41.23 5.87 -29.02
C THR A 9 40.30 6.57 -28.03
N SER A 10 40.35 7.90 -27.95
CA SER A 10 39.44 8.68 -27.07
C SER A 10 37.97 8.57 -27.52
N PHE A 11 37.70 8.57 -28.84
CA PHE A 11 36.34 8.44 -29.36
C PHE A 11 35.78 7.02 -29.14
N SER A 12 36.62 6.00 -29.25
CA SER A 12 36.22 4.61 -29.00
C SER A 12 35.83 4.36 -27.52
N TRP A 13 36.58 4.93 -26.59
CA TRP A 13 36.24 4.84 -25.15
C TRP A 13 34.98 5.59 -24.79
N LEU A 14 34.70 6.75 -25.39
CA LEU A 14 33.45 7.49 -25.22
C LEU A 14 32.27 6.71 -25.79
N GLY A 15 32.39 6.06 -26.92
CA GLY A 15 31.36 5.20 -27.51
C GLY A 15 31.05 4.00 -26.64
N LEU A 16 32.10 3.37 -26.08
CA LEU A 16 31.94 2.21 -25.20
C LEU A 16 31.29 2.58 -23.86
N SER A 17 31.71 3.70 -23.24
CA SER A 17 31.11 4.20 -22.01
C SER A 17 29.65 4.61 -22.22
N PHE A 18 29.31 5.24 -23.36
CA PHE A 18 27.95 5.58 -23.73
C PHE A 18 27.10 4.34 -23.96
N GLY A 19 27.63 3.31 -24.61
CA GLY A 19 26.94 2.02 -24.80
C GLY A 19 26.61 1.34 -23.48
N ILE A 20 27.58 1.27 -22.56
CA ILE A 20 27.35 0.71 -21.21
C ILE A 20 26.30 1.52 -20.47
N PHE A 21 26.36 2.85 -20.55
CA PHE A 21 25.39 3.75 -19.96
C PHE A 21 23.96 3.50 -20.50
N LEU A 22 23.80 3.32 -21.81
CA LEU A 22 22.48 3.02 -22.41
C LEU A 22 21.93 1.67 -21.94
N VAL A 23 22.76 0.63 -21.86
CA VAL A 23 22.33 -0.70 -21.39
C VAL A 23 21.86 -0.64 -19.93
N LEU A 24 22.63 0.03 -19.06
CA LEU A 24 22.29 0.21 -17.66
C LEU A 24 20.99 1.02 -17.50
N SER A 25 20.84 2.10 -18.29
CA SER A 25 19.64 2.94 -18.32
C SER A 25 18.41 2.15 -18.71
N PHE A 26 18.51 1.31 -19.72
CA PHE A 26 17.39 0.48 -20.18
C PHE A 26 16.92 -0.50 -19.10
N GLY A 27 17.85 -1.12 -18.36
CA GLY A 27 17.53 -1.99 -17.25
C GLY A 27 16.79 -1.27 -16.10
N ILE A 28 17.25 -0.06 -15.77
CA ILE A 28 16.64 0.76 -14.70
C ILE A 28 15.24 1.22 -15.10
N ILE A 29 15.07 1.70 -16.35
CA ILE A 29 13.78 2.15 -16.89
C ILE A 29 12.77 0.99 -16.88
N LYS A 30 13.17 -0.19 -17.35
CA LYS A 30 12.30 -1.36 -17.36
C LYS A 30 11.84 -1.74 -15.95
N ARG A 31 12.73 -1.69 -14.97
CA ARG A 31 12.40 -1.99 -13.56
C ARG A 31 11.48 -0.93 -12.96
N ALA A 32 11.72 0.35 -13.23
CA ALA A 32 10.86 1.45 -12.79
C ALA A 32 9.45 1.33 -13.37
N THR A 33 9.34 1.03 -14.68
CA THR A 33 8.05 0.82 -15.35
C THR A 33 7.30 -0.37 -14.75
N TYR A 34 7.97 -1.49 -14.50
CA TYR A 34 7.37 -2.66 -13.87
C TYR A 34 6.81 -2.33 -12.47
N ILE A 35 7.58 -1.62 -11.64
CA ILE A 35 7.12 -1.19 -10.31
C ILE A 35 5.90 -0.28 -10.44
N GLN A 36 5.92 0.67 -11.36
CA GLN A 36 4.83 1.60 -11.58
C GLN A 36 3.54 0.93 -12.08
N GLU A 37 3.65 0.00 -13.02
CA GLU A 37 2.50 -0.74 -13.55
C GLU A 37 1.89 -1.68 -12.50
N THR A 38 2.76 -2.34 -11.71
CA THR A 38 2.32 -3.31 -10.71
C THR A 38 1.71 -2.63 -9.49
N TYR A 39 2.31 -1.54 -9.03
CA TYR A 39 1.93 -0.90 -7.75
C TYR A 39 1.18 0.42 -7.92
N GLY A 40 1.31 1.11 -9.06
CA GLY A 40 0.74 2.44 -9.26
C GLY A 40 -0.79 2.51 -9.15
N LYS A 41 -1.50 1.46 -9.58
CA LYS A 41 -2.96 1.39 -9.46
C LYS A 41 -3.42 1.12 -8.01
N GLN A 42 -2.62 0.40 -7.24
CA GLN A 42 -2.93 0.03 -5.85
C GLN A 42 -2.65 1.18 -4.87
N LEU A 43 -1.91 2.18 -5.29
CA LEU A 43 -1.44 3.29 -4.45
C LEU A 43 -2.52 4.23 -3.97
N LYS A 44 -3.50 4.52 -4.81
CA LYS A 44 -4.66 5.34 -4.40
C LYS A 44 -5.40 4.69 -3.23
N SER A 45 -5.43 3.37 -3.20
CA SER A 45 -6.00 2.58 -2.11
C SER A 45 -5.19 2.69 -0.83
N LEU A 46 -3.85 2.72 -0.90
CA LEU A 46 -2.98 2.80 0.29
C LEU A 46 -3.20 4.09 1.09
N ASN A 47 -3.37 5.22 0.42
CA ASN A 47 -3.72 6.48 1.08
C ASN A 47 -5.11 6.42 1.74
N GLY A 48 -6.05 5.70 1.13
CA GLY A 48 -7.36 5.41 1.71
C GLY A 48 -7.22 4.61 3.01
N TYR A 49 -6.44 3.54 3.00
CA TYR A 49 -6.16 2.74 4.20
C TYR A 49 -5.45 3.54 5.29
N ALA A 50 -4.47 4.36 4.95
CA ALA A 50 -3.79 5.23 5.92
C ALA A 50 -4.76 6.19 6.62
N ARG A 51 -5.70 6.78 5.87
CA ARG A 51 -6.75 7.66 6.41
C ARG A 51 -7.74 6.89 7.29
N LEU A 52 -8.16 5.71 6.85
CA LEU A 52 -9.07 4.84 7.60
C LEU A 52 -8.45 4.45 8.93
N ILE A 53 -7.19 3.99 8.94
CA ILE A 53 -6.45 3.67 10.17
C ILE A 53 -6.32 4.91 11.07
N ALA A 54 -6.05 6.08 10.49
CA ALA A 54 -5.93 7.31 11.25
C ALA A 54 -7.24 7.70 11.94
N LEU A 55 -8.38 7.58 11.23
CA LEU A 55 -9.71 7.83 11.79
C LEU A 55 -10.05 6.81 12.89
N ALA A 56 -9.80 5.52 12.64
CA ALA A 56 -10.05 4.47 13.63
C ALA A 56 -9.23 4.67 14.91
N LYS A 57 -7.96 5.10 14.80
CA LYS A 57 -7.09 5.37 15.95
C LYS A 57 -7.45 6.67 16.70
N ALA A 58 -8.14 7.61 16.05
CA ALA A 58 -8.60 8.85 16.69
C ALA A 58 -9.83 8.64 17.57
N GLU A 59 -10.58 7.55 17.32
CA GLU A 59 -11.78 7.23 18.09
C GLU A 59 -11.44 6.64 19.46
N ASN A 60 -12.30 6.97 20.45
CA ASN A 60 -12.20 6.43 21.81
C ASN A 60 -13.04 5.17 21.94
N TRP A 61 -12.46 4.03 21.60
CA TRP A 61 -13.14 2.74 21.66
C TRP A 61 -13.33 2.27 23.09
N LYS A 62 -14.59 2.00 23.46
CA LYS A 62 -14.96 1.51 24.80
C LYS A 62 -14.86 0.00 24.92
N SER A 63 -15.00 -0.74 23.83
CA SER A 63 -14.92 -2.19 23.81
C SER A 63 -13.48 -2.68 23.91
N ALA A 64 -13.21 -3.64 24.79
CA ALA A 64 -11.89 -4.25 24.93
C ALA A 64 -11.40 -4.88 23.62
N GLY A 65 -12.27 -5.56 22.87
CA GLY A 65 -11.92 -6.15 21.56
C GLY A 65 -11.49 -5.11 20.54
N MET A 66 -12.14 -3.93 20.51
CA MET A 66 -11.72 -2.84 19.61
C MET A 66 -10.41 -2.20 20.05
N GLN A 67 -10.16 -2.10 21.36
CA GLN A 67 -8.88 -1.62 21.88
C GLN A 67 -7.74 -2.56 21.48
N GLU A 68 -7.92 -3.87 21.66
CA GLU A 68 -6.97 -4.90 21.22
C GLU A 68 -6.71 -4.83 19.71
N LEU A 69 -7.76 -4.65 18.90
CA LEU A 69 -7.63 -4.49 17.45
C LEU A 69 -6.78 -3.24 17.10
N MET A 70 -6.99 -2.13 17.80
CA MET A 70 -6.20 -0.91 17.59
C MET A 70 -4.74 -1.06 18.02
N GLU A 71 -4.45 -1.88 19.03
CA GLU A 71 -3.08 -2.18 19.46
C GLU A 71 -2.30 -2.94 18.40
N ARG A 72 -2.94 -3.81 17.60
CA ARG A 72 -2.30 -4.52 16.49
C ARG A 72 -1.68 -3.56 15.46
N PHE A 73 -2.23 -2.36 15.30
CA PHE A 73 -1.61 -1.32 14.47
C PHE A 73 -0.31 -0.74 15.07
N ASN A 74 -0.03 -0.97 16.34
CA ASN A 74 1.17 -0.48 17.03
C ASN A 74 2.25 -1.55 17.21
N LEU A 75 2.00 -2.77 16.74
CA LEU A 75 2.96 -3.86 16.83
C LEU A 75 4.30 -3.44 16.21
N ASN A 76 5.36 -3.69 16.93
CA ASN A 76 6.75 -3.38 16.56
C ASN A 76 7.14 -1.89 16.53
N GLY A 77 6.39 -0.99 17.14
CA GLY A 77 6.74 0.44 17.25
C GLY A 77 6.75 1.20 15.92
N GLN A 78 6.18 0.60 14.86
CA GLN A 78 6.10 1.21 13.54
C GLN A 78 4.67 1.70 13.27
N SER A 79 4.54 2.93 12.79
CA SER A 79 3.24 3.50 12.44
C SER A 79 2.84 3.09 11.03
N PRO A 80 1.75 2.30 10.85
CA PRO A 80 1.24 1.96 9.51
C PRO A 80 0.88 3.20 8.70
N ILE A 81 0.38 4.26 9.36
CA ILE A 81 0.02 5.52 8.71
C ILE A 81 1.25 6.15 8.06
N GLN A 82 2.36 6.25 8.81
CA GLN A 82 3.60 6.83 8.29
C GLN A 82 4.21 5.96 7.18
N ALA A 83 4.19 4.63 7.35
CA ALA A 83 4.70 3.69 6.36
C ALA A 83 3.93 3.80 5.03
N LEU A 84 2.60 3.80 5.07
CA LEU A 84 1.74 3.91 3.89
C LEU A 84 1.85 5.28 3.22
N GLN A 85 1.92 6.36 4.00
CA GLN A 85 2.13 7.71 3.47
C GLN A 85 3.51 7.89 2.83
N GLN A 86 4.55 7.29 3.43
CA GLN A 86 5.88 7.30 2.86
C GLN A 86 5.90 6.57 1.52
N LEU A 87 5.33 5.37 1.44
CA LEU A 87 5.23 4.62 0.19
C LEU A 87 4.48 5.42 -0.87
N SER A 88 3.34 6.01 -0.53
CA SER A 88 2.58 6.84 -1.46
C SER A 88 3.42 7.98 -2.03
N LYS A 89 4.18 8.69 -1.19
CA LYS A 89 5.07 9.78 -1.63
C LYS A 89 6.17 9.31 -2.58
N GLU A 90 6.81 8.17 -2.28
CA GLU A 90 7.88 7.64 -3.15
C GLU A 90 7.34 7.21 -4.52
N LEU A 91 6.12 6.71 -4.54
CA LEU A 91 5.50 6.29 -5.78
C LEU A 91 4.88 7.47 -6.56
N ASP A 92 4.35 8.49 -5.87
CA ASP A 92 3.94 9.75 -6.51
C ASP A 92 5.13 10.42 -7.22
N ARG A 93 6.34 10.32 -6.65
CA ARG A 93 7.58 10.80 -7.29
C ARG A 93 7.94 10.01 -8.55
N LEU A 94 7.68 8.70 -8.57
CA LEU A 94 7.83 7.92 -9.80
C LEU A 94 6.79 8.30 -10.85
N ASP A 95 5.60 8.75 -10.43
CA ASP A 95 4.49 9.14 -11.33
C ASP A 95 4.68 10.53 -11.94
N LEU A 96 5.53 11.39 -11.37
CA LEU A 96 5.93 12.68 -11.96
C LEU A 96 6.54 12.54 -13.38
N ARG A 97 6.90 11.31 -13.77
CA ARG A 97 7.33 10.94 -15.12
C ARG A 97 6.27 11.22 -16.21
N ASN A 98 4.98 11.30 -15.86
CA ASN A 98 3.91 11.60 -16.80
C ASN A 98 3.92 13.06 -17.29
N ASN A 99 4.73 13.94 -16.68
CA ASN A 99 4.92 15.29 -17.12
C ASN A 99 6.15 15.36 -18.05
N GLN A 100 5.95 15.26 -19.36
CA GLN A 100 7.02 15.15 -20.38
C GLN A 100 8.11 16.23 -20.25
N PHE A 101 7.78 17.43 -19.79
CA PHE A 101 8.75 18.51 -19.59
C PHE A 101 9.66 18.30 -18.39
N LEU A 102 9.10 17.87 -17.27
CA LEU A 102 9.86 17.54 -16.06
C LEU A 102 10.73 16.30 -16.26
N TYR A 103 10.24 15.35 -17.07
CA TYR A 103 10.95 14.14 -17.44
C TYR A 103 12.27 14.46 -18.15
N VAL A 104 12.28 15.31 -19.17
CA VAL A 104 13.49 15.72 -19.91
C VAL A 104 14.49 16.45 -19.00
N LEU A 105 14.01 17.28 -18.07
CA LEU A 105 14.85 18.02 -17.13
C LEU A 105 15.43 17.13 -16.01
N LEU A 106 14.68 16.13 -15.57
CA LEU A 106 15.09 15.16 -14.53
C LEU A 106 15.83 13.95 -15.10
N GLU A 107 15.61 13.60 -16.38
CA GLU A 107 16.32 12.50 -17.06
C GLU A 107 17.80 12.77 -17.30
N GLY A 108 18.26 14.00 -17.14
CA GLY A 108 19.69 14.23 -16.95
C GLY A 108 20.25 13.50 -15.74
N SER A 109 19.39 12.85 -14.93
CA SER A 109 19.77 12.09 -13.74
C SER A 109 19.12 10.71 -13.74
N ILE A 110 19.68 9.75 -14.47
CA ILE A 110 19.45 8.31 -14.25
C ILE A 110 19.58 7.96 -12.76
N PHE A 111 20.41 8.71 -12.04
CA PHE A 111 20.57 8.66 -10.60
C PHE A 111 19.26 8.93 -9.83
N PHE A 112 18.34 9.76 -10.34
CA PHE A 112 17.07 10.02 -9.66
C PHE A 112 16.18 8.77 -9.62
N GLN A 113 15.97 8.13 -10.77
CA GLN A 113 15.16 6.90 -10.83
C GLN A 113 15.77 5.76 -10.00
N LEU A 114 17.09 5.62 -10.05
CA LEU A 114 17.80 4.63 -9.25
C LEU A 114 17.60 4.89 -7.75
N GLN A 115 17.68 6.15 -7.33
CA GLN A 115 17.44 6.52 -5.93
C GLN A 115 16.01 6.19 -5.48
N GLU A 116 15.00 6.46 -6.31
CA GLU A 116 13.60 6.15 -5.98
C GLU A 116 13.36 4.63 -5.89
N ILE A 117 13.92 3.85 -6.81
CA ILE A 117 13.88 2.38 -6.74
C ILE A 117 14.51 1.88 -5.43
N VAL A 118 15.70 2.39 -5.09
CA VAL A 118 16.40 2.00 -3.83
C VAL A 118 15.59 2.38 -2.60
N ARG A 119 14.89 3.53 -2.60
CA ARG A 119 14.00 3.95 -1.50
C ARG A 119 12.83 3.00 -1.33
N ILE A 120 12.18 2.61 -2.42
CA ILE A 120 11.06 1.67 -2.41
C ILE A 120 11.53 0.28 -1.93
N GLU A 121 12.67 -0.20 -2.39
CA GLU A 121 13.21 -1.48 -1.92
C GLU A 121 13.58 -1.43 -0.42
N ARG A 122 14.16 -0.34 0.07
CA ARG A 122 14.40 -0.14 1.50
C ARG A 122 13.10 -0.10 2.31
N TRP A 123 12.09 0.58 1.78
CA TRP A 123 10.77 0.60 2.38
C TRP A 123 10.17 -0.81 2.47
N LYS A 124 10.27 -1.59 1.39
CA LYS A 124 9.81 -2.98 1.35
C LYS A 124 10.52 -3.87 2.36
N VAL A 125 11.83 -3.74 2.49
CA VAL A 125 12.61 -4.48 3.50
C VAL A 125 12.17 -4.11 4.92
N ARG A 126 11.86 -2.83 5.16
CA ARG A 126 11.50 -2.33 6.48
C ARG A 126 10.07 -2.66 6.89
N TYR A 127 9.12 -2.54 5.98
CA TYR A 127 7.69 -2.59 6.28
C TYR A 127 6.96 -3.77 5.63
N GLY A 128 7.56 -4.42 4.65
CA GLY A 128 6.89 -5.43 3.83
C GLY A 128 6.31 -6.60 4.63
N GLN A 129 6.96 -6.99 5.72
CA GLN A 129 6.51 -8.07 6.59
C GLN A 129 5.24 -7.70 7.39
N HIS A 130 5.02 -6.40 7.63
CA HIS A 130 3.91 -5.90 8.46
C HIS A 130 2.67 -5.54 7.66
N ILE A 131 2.78 -5.43 6.32
CA ILE A 131 1.65 -5.01 5.49
C ILE A 131 0.50 -5.99 5.56
N SER A 132 0.78 -7.30 5.52
CA SER A 132 -0.25 -8.34 5.57
C SER A 132 -1.07 -8.22 6.85
N GLU A 133 -0.39 -8.09 7.99
CA GLU A 133 -0.99 -7.94 9.30
C GLU A 133 -1.84 -6.65 9.40
N TRP A 134 -1.33 -5.54 8.88
CA TRP A 134 -2.10 -4.28 8.85
C TRP A 134 -3.35 -4.37 7.98
N LEU A 135 -3.25 -5.04 6.81
CA LEU A 135 -4.40 -5.21 5.92
C LEU A 135 -5.43 -6.18 6.51
N GLU A 136 -5.00 -7.24 7.18
CA GLU A 136 -5.88 -8.15 7.92
C GLU A 136 -6.62 -7.40 9.04
N THR A 137 -5.91 -6.58 9.81
CA THR A 137 -6.50 -5.76 10.87
C THR A 137 -7.52 -4.76 10.31
N VAL A 138 -7.23 -4.15 9.15
CA VAL A 138 -8.20 -3.27 8.46
C VAL A 138 -9.42 -4.05 7.99
N GLY A 139 -9.23 -5.27 7.46
CA GLY A 139 -10.33 -6.13 7.03
C GLY A 139 -11.23 -6.53 8.20
N GLU A 140 -10.65 -6.85 9.35
CA GLU A 140 -11.40 -7.15 10.58
C GLU A 140 -12.17 -5.93 11.09
N LEU A 141 -11.55 -4.74 11.05
CA LEU A 141 -12.22 -3.48 11.37
C LEU A 141 -13.42 -3.21 10.47
N ASP A 142 -13.27 -3.40 9.15
CA ASP A 142 -14.34 -3.20 8.16
C ASP A 142 -15.49 -4.18 8.40
N ALA A 143 -15.19 -5.44 8.68
CA ALA A 143 -16.18 -6.46 9.04
C ALA A 143 -16.97 -6.06 10.30
N LEU A 144 -16.27 -5.63 11.36
CA LEU A 144 -16.91 -5.20 12.61
C LEU A 144 -17.76 -3.93 12.41
N CYS A 145 -17.30 -2.97 11.61
CA CYS A 145 -18.08 -1.79 11.26
C CYS A 145 -19.35 -2.15 10.46
N SER A 146 -19.24 -3.11 9.55
CA SER A 146 -20.38 -3.60 8.75
C SER A 146 -21.40 -4.28 9.65
N LEU A 147 -20.98 -5.14 10.56
CA LEU A 147 -21.86 -5.78 11.55
C LEU A 147 -22.48 -4.76 12.51
N GLY A 148 -21.69 -3.77 12.95
CA GLY A 148 -22.19 -2.68 13.79
C GLY A 148 -23.25 -1.83 13.09
N THR A 149 -23.06 -1.55 11.80
CA THR A 149 -24.03 -0.84 10.96
C THR A 149 -25.31 -1.65 10.79
N PHE A 150 -25.18 -2.96 10.57
CA PHE A 150 -26.31 -3.87 10.51
C PHE A 150 -27.10 -3.84 11.82
N ALA A 151 -26.43 -3.97 12.95
CA ALA A 151 -27.04 -3.94 14.28
C ALA A 151 -27.75 -2.62 14.57
N TYR A 152 -27.14 -1.50 14.19
CA TYR A 152 -27.74 -0.17 14.34
C TYR A 152 -29.01 -0.01 13.51
N ASN A 153 -29.05 -0.52 12.28
CA ASN A 153 -30.20 -0.44 11.40
C ASN A 153 -31.31 -1.42 11.76
N HIS A 154 -31.01 -2.45 12.54
CA HIS A 154 -31.95 -3.49 12.92
C HIS A 154 -31.99 -3.70 14.45
N PRO A 155 -32.38 -2.68 15.23
CA PRO A 155 -32.36 -2.75 16.70
C PRO A 155 -33.34 -3.79 17.26
N GLN A 156 -34.31 -4.24 16.45
CA GLN A 156 -35.27 -5.27 16.82
C GLN A 156 -34.70 -6.70 16.75
N TYR A 157 -33.52 -6.90 16.19
CA TYR A 157 -32.92 -8.23 16.12
C TYR A 157 -32.20 -8.56 17.42
N THR A 158 -32.39 -9.80 17.85
CA THR A 158 -31.80 -10.29 19.11
C THR A 158 -30.40 -10.82 18.89
N TYR A 159 -29.47 -10.44 19.72
CA TYR A 159 -28.14 -11.02 19.74
C TYR A 159 -28.16 -12.40 20.41
N PRO A 160 -27.33 -13.35 19.97
CA PRO A 160 -27.21 -14.64 20.61
C PRO A 160 -26.56 -14.50 22.00
N GLU A 161 -27.11 -15.22 22.97
CA GLU A 161 -26.50 -15.37 24.29
C GLU A 161 -25.57 -16.59 24.28
N LEU A 162 -24.34 -16.41 24.73
CA LEU A 162 -23.37 -17.49 24.87
C LEU A 162 -23.64 -18.25 26.18
N THR A 163 -23.78 -19.57 26.07
CA THR A 163 -23.96 -20.47 27.23
C THR A 163 -22.75 -21.37 27.37
N GLU A 164 -22.43 -21.76 28.62
CA GLU A 164 -21.29 -22.66 28.92
C GLU A 164 -21.45 -24.07 28.33
N SER A 165 -22.68 -24.52 28.13
CA SER A 165 -23.00 -25.81 27.50
C SER A 165 -23.46 -25.62 26.06
N PHE A 166 -23.07 -26.52 25.16
CA PHE A 166 -23.55 -26.50 23.81
C PHE A 166 -25.07 -26.67 23.77
N ARG A 167 -25.79 -25.55 23.55
CA ARG A 167 -27.24 -25.51 23.40
C ARG A 167 -27.53 -24.53 22.27
N PHE A 168 -28.22 -24.98 21.25
CA PHE A 168 -28.72 -24.12 20.19
C PHE A 168 -30.24 -24.02 20.30
N LEU A 169 -30.73 -22.85 20.70
CA LEU A 169 -32.15 -22.53 20.79
C LEU A 169 -32.40 -21.30 19.92
N ALA A 170 -33.26 -21.41 18.94
CA ALA A 170 -33.66 -20.30 18.10
C ALA A 170 -35.19 -20.31 17.94
N THR A 171 -35.82 -19.16 18.16
CA THR A 171 -37.22 -18.90 17.89
C THR A 171 -37.33 -17.86 16.79
N GLN A 172 -38.25 -18.07 15.83
CA GLN A 172 -38.41 -17.17 14.68
C GLN A 172 -37.14 -16.97 13.85
N TRP A 173 -36.50 -18.09 13.52
CA TRP A 173 -35.32 -18.07 12.68
C TRP A 173 -35.67 -17.61 11.27
N GLY A 174 -34.98 -16.57 10.78
CA GLY A 174 -35.12 -16.05 9.44
C GLY A 174 -33.81 -15.52 8.89
N ASN A 175 -33.69 -15.49 7.58
CA ASN A 175 -32.57 -14.80 6.94
C ASN A 175 -32.83 -13.29 6.99
N PRO A 176 -31.96 -12.49 7.61
CA PRO A 176 -32.15 -11.04 7.72
C PRO A 176 -32.19 -10.31 6.37
N LEU A 177 -31.68 -10.95 5.32
CA LEU A 177 -31.70 -10.40 3.96
C LEU A 177 -32.96 -10.79 3.18
N CYS A 178 -33.74 -11.76 3.67
CA CYS A 178 -35.05 -12.10 3.11
C CYS A 178 -36.10 -11.29 3.84
N GLN A 179 -36.56 -10.20 3.25
CA GLN A 179 -37.82 -9.56 3.68
C GLN A 179 -38.93 -10.59 3.50
N LEU A 180 -39.45 -11.11 4.60
CA LEU A 180 -40.72 -11.82 4.57
C LEU A 180 -41.77 -10.80 4.12
N HIS A 181 -42.14 -10.84 2.86
CA HIS A 181 -43.31 -10.17 2.36
C HIS A 181 -44.49 -10.89 3.01
N ASN A 182 -44.91 -10.39 4.15
CA ASN A 182 -46.21 -10.80 4.72
C ASN A 182 -47.29 -10.28 3.78
N ALA A 183 -47.84 -11.22 2.98
CA ALA A 183 -49.07 -11.03 2.27
C ALA A 183 -50.25 -11.03 3.25
#